data_bc703d5a9cf234efeef9fbc7cd13dec3
#
_entry.id   bc703d5a9cf234efeef9fbc7cd13dec3
#
_cell.length_a   1.000
_cell.length_b   1.000
_cell.length_c   1.000
_cell.angle_alpha   90.00
_cell.angle_beta   90.00
_cell.angle_gamma   90.00
#
_symmetry.space_group_name_H-M   'P 1'
#
loop_
_entity.id
_entity.type
_entity.pdbx_description
1 polymer ?
#
loop_
_entity_poly.entity_id
_entity_poly.type
_entity_poly.pdbx_seq_one_letter_code
_entity_poly.pdbx_strand_id
1 'polypeptide(L)'
;PLVRLLERHRAQPRRDLGRNEACWCGSGRKYKKCHLGREALPLAERVDWLYAKASQHALSGDWTGLLAEVSYERFRYADSDDEDALAAALADPLVLDAVLFEGGAFAEFLEVRGSLLPDDERLLAEQWLLVERSVFEVEHVQPGEGVIVRDVRTGDTHEVHERAASRQLRAGQLICARPVPAGDTMVFFGGIEPVALHERAVLIELLDDEPDPVTLVAQLSRRFAPPTLVNTEGDSLAICEASVRVDDPAGIQGALDGVYDRVDGEEPPRWIEHVTNDGMLRVRATLVLDGDTLRVETNSEPRMDRVLATLTRLDPAMTVLDDDRRPL
;
A
#
# COMPACT_ATOMS: atom_id res chain seq x y z
N PRO A 1 23.22 -22.24 -25.16
CA PRO A 1 23.48 -23.69 -25.26
C PRO A 1 22.54 -24.51 -24.39
N LEU A 2 22.26 -24.10 -23.11
CA LEU A 2 21.40 -24.84 -22.18
C LEU A 2 19.94 -24.90 -22.65
N VAL A 3 19.42 -23.79 -23.18
CA VAL A 3 18.03 -23.70 -23.71
C VAL A 3 17.79 -24.72 -24.83
N ARG A 4 18.73 -24.85 -25.79
CA ARG A 4 18.66 -25.87 -26.84
C ARG A 4 18.78 -27.31 -26.33
N LEU A 5 19.48 -27.50 -25.20
CA LEU A 5 19.56 -28.81 -24.56
C LEU A 5 18.24 -29.16 -23.84
N LEU A 6 17.64 -28.16 -23.17
CA LEU A 6 16.34 -28.29 -22.52
C LEU A 6 15.18 -28.47 -23.53
N GLU A 7 15.25 -27.83 -24.69
CA GLU A 7 14.31 -28.06 -25.80
C GLU A 7 14.36 -29.50 -26.30
N ARG A 8 15.52 -30.15 -26.32
CA ARG A 8 15.68 -31.57 -26.64
C ARG A 8 15.12 -32.52 -25.57
N HIS A 9 15.07 -32.06 -24.33
CA HIS A 9 14.54 -32.78 -23.18
C HIS A 9 13.19 -32.23 -22.72
N ARG A 10 12.45 -31.58 -23.62
CA ARG A 10 11.11 -31.07 -23.32
C ARG A 10 10.28 -32.19 -22.70
N ALA A 11 9.83 -31.96 -21.48
CA ALA A 11 9.01 -32.92 -20.77
C ALA A 11 7.73 -33.17 -21.58
N GLN A 12 7.59 -34.36 -22.11
CA GLN A 12 6.39 -34.73 -22.83
C GLN A 12 5.34 -35.24 -21.86
N PRO A 13 4.05 -34.87 -22.07
CA PRO A 13 2.96 -35.39 -21.29
C PRO A 13 2.96 -36.92 -21.24
N ARG A 14 3.08 -37.50 -20.07
CA ARG A 14 3.06 -38.92 -19.84
C ARG A 14 1.80 -39.30 -19.08
N ARG A 15 0.99 -40.18 -19.67
CA ARG A 15 -0.24 -40.69 -19.07
C ARG A 15 -0.05 -42.05 -18.37
N ASP A 16 1.11 -42.66 -18.55
CA ASP A 16 1.50 -43.95 -17.99
C ASP A 16 2.10 -43.86 -16.55
N LEU A 17 2.16 -42.67 -15.98
CA LEU A 17 2.68 -42.46 -14.64
C LEU A 17 1.69 -42.92 -13.57
N GLY A 18 2.23 -43.57 -12.54
CA GLY A 18 1.50 -43.87 -11.32
C GLY A 18 1.11 -42.58 -10.56
N ARG A 19 -0.07 -42.56 -9.94
CA ARG A 19 -0.64 -41.39 -9.26
C ARG A 19 0.30 -40.72 -8.24
N ASN A 20 1.19 -41.50 -7.64
CA ASN A 20 2.12 -41.04 -6.62
C ASN A 20 3.54 -40.78 -7.13
N GLU A 21 3.82 -41.05 -8.39
CA GLU A 21 5.11 -40.76 -9.01
C GLU A 21 5.35 -39.27 -9.19
N ALA A 22 6.62 -38.89 -9.39
CA ALA A 22 6.96 -37.50 -9.73
C ALA A 22 6.32 -37.13 -11.07
N CYS A 23 5.76 -35.91 -11.12
CA CYS A 23 5.09 -35.45 -12.33
C CYS A 23 6.11 -35.29 -13.47
N TRP A 24 5.69 -35.65 -14.69
CA TRP A 24 6.47 -35.56 -15.93
C TRP A 24 6.95 -34.12 -16.22
N CYS A 25 6.24 -33.08 -15.69
CA CYS A 25 6.59 -31.68 -15.92
C CYS A 25 7.81 -31.17 -15.14
N GLY A 26 8.43 -32.01 -14.33
CA GLY A 26 9.61 -31.63 -13.55
C GLY A 26 9.35 -30.75 -12.33
N SER A 27 8.08 -30.49 -11.96
CA SER A 27 7.69 -29.65 -10.80
C SER A 27 8.04 -30.24 -9.42
N GLY A 28 8.55 -31.48 -9.38
CA GLY A 28 8.80 -32.23 -8.13
C GLY A 28 7.54 -32.71 -7.40
N ARG A 29 6.34 -32.33 -7.86
CA ARG A 29 5.06 -32.74 -7.26
C ARG A 29 4.66 -34.13 -7.73
N LYS A 30 3.85 -34.84 -6.91
CA LYS A 30 3.24 -36.10 -7.30
C LYS A 30 2.29 -35.89 -8.49
N TYR A 31 2.26 -36.80 -9.46
CA TYR A 31 1.44 -36.71 -10.66
C TYR A 31 -0.03 -36.41 -10.35
N LYS A 32 -0.63 -37.08 -9.35
CA LYS A 32 -2.01 -36.84 -8.91
C LYS A 32 -2.28 -35.42 -8.38
N LYS A 33 -1.25 -34.73 -7.91
CA LYS A 33 -1.32 -33.33 -7.42
C LYS A 33 -0.81 -32.32 -8.44
N CYS A 34 -0.45 -32.80 -9.62
CA CYS A 34 0.11 -32.02 -10.70
C CYS A 34 -0.74 -32.13 -11.97
N HIS A 35 -0.51 -33.07 -12.82
CA HIS A 35 -1.12 -33.15 -14.14
C HIS A 35 -2.14 -34.29 -14.35
N LEU A 36 -2.36 -35.18 -13.38
CA LEU A 36 -3.29 -36.28 -13.56
C LEU A 36 -4.72 -35.79 -13.90
N GLY A 37 -5.17 -36.07 -15.10
CA GLY A 37 -6.50 -35.70 -15.59
C GLY A 37 -6.70 -34.25 -15.97
N ARG A 38 -5.63 -33.42 -15.96
CA ARG A 38 -5.72 -32.00 -16.27
C ARG A 38 -5.37 -31.63 -17.71
N GLU A 39 -4.66 -32.47 -18.42
CA GLU A 39 -4.39 -32.25 -19.86
C GLU A 39 -5.66 -32.32 -20.74
N ALA A 40 -6.73 -32.88 -20.17
CA ALA A 40 -8.05 -32.93 -20.85
C ALA A 40 -8.99 -31.80 -20.39
N LEU A 41 -8.60 -30.97 -19.45
CA LEU A 41 -9.43 -29.86 -18.98
C LEU A 41 -9.30 -28.66 -19.93
N PRO A 42 -10.38 -27.90 -20.12
CA PRO A 42 -10.33 -26.62 -20.81
C PRO A 42 -9.24 -25.69 -20.23
N LEU A 43 -8.70 -24.79 -21.05
CA LEU A 43 -7.64 -23.89 -20.61
C LEU A 43 -8.08 -23.04 -19.42
N ALA A 44 -9.33 -22.57 -19.41
CA ALA A 44 -9.92 -21.81 -18.32
C ALA A 44 -9.88 -22.53 -16.96
N GLU A 45 -9.94 -23.87 -16.94
CA GLU A 45 -9.84 -24.65 -15.70
C GLU A 45 -8.38 -24.93 -15.27
N ARG A 46 -7.41 -24.55 -16.11
CA ARG A 46 -5.97 -24.75 -15.85
C ARG A 46 -5.21 -23.48 -15.50
N VAL A 47 -5.85 -22.32 -15.58
CA VAL A 47 -5.23 -21.02 -15.33
C VAL A 47 -4.69 -20.89 -13.91
N ASP A 48 -5.44 -21.31 -12.88
CA ASP A 48 -4.97 -21.32 -11.49
C ASP A 48 -3.70 -22.16 -11.32
N TRP A 49 -3.58 -23.17 -12.12
CA TRP A 49 -2.46 -24.09 -12.13
C TRP A 49 -1.21 -23.47 -12.77
N LEU A 50 -1.39 -22.71 -13.84
CA LEU A 50 -0.33 -21.95 -14.47
C LEU A 50 0.19 -20.87 -13.51
N TYR A 51 -0.72 -20.11 -12.89
CA TYR A 51 -0.37 -19.12 -11.88
C TYR A 51 0.36 -19.73 -10.67
N ALA A 52 -0.11 -20.88 -10.18
CA ALA A 52 0.55 -21.59 -9.09
C ALA A 52 1.96 -22.11 -9.44
N LYS A 53 2.23 -22.46 -10.70
CA LYS A 53 3.58 -22.85 -11.16
C LYS A 53 4.53 -21.64 -11.11
N ALA A 54 4.08 -20.48 -11.60
CA ALA A 54 4.86 -19.25 -11.56
C ALA A 54 5.09 -18.79 -10.11
N SER A 55 4.04 -18.84 -9.28
CA SER A 55 4.14 -18.54 -7.85
C SER A 55 5.17 -19.40 -7.13
N GLN A 56 5.18 -20.70 -7.42
CA GLN A 56 6.18 -21.61 -6.83
C GLN A 56 7.60 -21.30 -7.32
N HIS A 57 7.77 -20.82 -8.55
CA HIS A 57 9.06 -20.37 -9.05
C HIS A 57 9.58 -19.17 -8.25
N ALA A 58 8.75 -18.14 -8.08
CA ALA A 58 9.09 -16.96 -7.31
C ALA A 58 9.39 -17.29 -5.83
N LEU A 59 8.59 -18.15 -5.19
CA LEU A 59 8.77 -18.56 -3.79
C LEU A 59 9.98 -19.46 -3.54
N SER A 60 10.55 -20.08 -4.55
CA SER A 60 11.67 -21.04 -4.42
C SER A 60 12.99 -20.60 -5.06
N GLY A 61 13.03 -19.39 -5.64
CA GLY A 61 14.17 -18.87 -6.38
C GLY A 61 14.84 -17.67 -5.70
N ASP A 62 15.54 -16.89 -6.51
CA ASP A 62 16.28 -15.70 -6.08
C ASP A 62 15.37 -14.50 -5.75
N TRP A 63 14.05 -14.65 -5.87
CA TRP A 63 13.04 -13.63 -5.64
C TRP A 63 12.64 -13.45 -4.17
N THR A 64 13.16 -14.28 -3.27
CA THR A 64 12.81 -14.24 -1.83
C THR A 64 13.17 -12.91 -1.16
N GLY A 65 14.25 -12.26 -1.60
CA GLY A 65 14.63 -10.91 -1.13
C GLY A 65 13.57 -9.88 -1.49
N LEU A 66 13.18 -9.81 -2.76
CA LEU A 66 12.16 -8.90 -3.24
C LEU A 66 10.78 -9.19 -2.62
N LEU A 67 10.43 -10.48 -2.46
CA LEU A 67 9.21 -10.87 -1.74
C LEU A 67 9.19 -10.34 -0.31
N ALA A 68 10.32 -10.38 0.40
CA ALA A 68 10.42 -9.85 1.74
C ALA A 68 10.25 -8.32 1.77
N GLU A 69 10.88 -7.58 0.85
CA GLU A 69 10.75 -6.13 0.73
C GLU A 69 9.30 -5.70 0.43
N VAL A 70 8.65 -6.34 -0.54
CA VAL A 70 7.27 -6.07 -0.91
C VAL A 70 6.31 -6.43 0.23
N SER A 71 6.57 -7.56 0.93
CA SER A 71 5.80 -7.95 2.10
C SER A 71 5.93 -6.93 3.23
N TYR A 72 7.11 -6.40 3.47
CA TYR A 72 7.33 -5.36 4.48
C TYR A 72 6.48 -4.12 4.19
N GLU A 73 6.42 -3.65 2.95
CA GLU A 73 5.57 -2.50 2.58
C GLU A 73 4.07 -2.81 2.73
N ARG A 74 3.66 -4.04 2.48
CA ARG A 74 2.26 -4.47 2.70
C ARG A 74 1.87 -4.43 4.17
N PHE A 75 2.81 -4.72 5.06
CA PHE A 75 2.64 -4.79 6.52
C PHE A 75 2.96 -3.53 7.27
N ARG A 76 3.54 -2.54 6.60
CA ARG A 76 4.07 -1.32 7.21
C ARG A 76 3.16 -0.68 8.25
N TYR A 77 1.85 -0.88 8.12
CA TYR A 77 0.82 -0.32 8.98
C TYR A 77 0.12 -1.36 9.86
N ALA A 78 0.58 -2.61 9.88
CA ALA A 78 0.10 -3.61 10.82
C ALA A 78 0.82 -3.47 12.16
N ASP A 79 0.17 -3.88 13.26
CA ASP A 79 0.84 -3.94 14.57
C ASP A 79 2.02 -4.89 14.49
N SER A 80 3.22 -4.37 14.75
CA SER A 80 4.51 -4.93 14.35
C SER A 80 5.00 -6.18 15.12
N ASP A 81 4.27 -6.63 16.15
CA ASP A 81 4.70 -7.73 17.02
C ASP A 81 4.03 -9.08 16.71
N ASP A 82 3.29 -9.18 15.61
CA ASP A 82 2.53 -10.37 15.24
C ASP A 82 3.27 -11.17 14.15
N GLU A 83 3.93 -12.29 14.53
CA GLU A 83 4.55 -13.22 13.56
C GLU A 83 3.52 -13.78 12.56
N ASP A 84 2.25 -13.92 12.99
CA ASP A 84 1.15 -14.34 12.11
C ASP A 84 0.87 -13.29 11.04
N ALA A 85 1.11 -12.03 11.35
CA ALA A 85 0.97 -10.92 10.42
C ALA A 85 1.96 -11.02 9.26
N LEU A 86 3.24 -11.29 9.51
CA LEU A 86 4.24 -11.48 8.44
C LEU A 86 3.91 -12.69 7.56
N ALA A 87 3.46 -13.80 8.16
CA ALA A 87 3.03 -14.97 7.40
C ALA A 87 1.82 -14.67 6.51
N ALA A 88 0.88 -13.84 7.00
CA ALA A 88 -0.27 -13.39 6.22
C ALA A 88 0.15 -12.53 5.02
N ALA A 89 1.21 -11.68 5.13
CA ALA A 89 1.73 -10.87 4.03
C ALA A 89 2.37 -11.68 2.93
N LEU A 90 3.20 -12.62 3.32
CA LEU A 90 3.79 -13.53 2.35
C LEU A 90 2.72 -14.34 1.59
N ALA A 91 1.52 -14.46 2.19
CA ALA A 91 0.35 -15.10 1.59
C ALA A 91 -0.59 -14.11 0.88
N ASP A 92 -0.36 -12.78 1.00
CA ASP A 92 -1.19 -11.77 0.37
C ASP A 92 -1.10 -11.88 -1.17
N PRO A 93 -2.23 -12.03 -1.88
CA PRO A 93 -2.22 -12.18 -3.33
C PRO A 93 -1.59 -11.00 -4.07
N LEU A 94 -1.68 -9.78 -3.54
CA LEU A 94 -1.08 -8.58 -4.15
C LEU A 94 0.44 -8.64 -4.14
N VAL A 95 1.03 -9.09 -3.03
CA VAL A 95 2.50 -9.19 -2.87
C VAL A 95 3.08 -10.13 -3.92
N LEU A 96 2.49 -11.31 -4.02
CA LEU A 96 2.98 -12.30 -4.99
C LEU A 96 2.77 -11.86 -6.44
N ASP A 97 1.63 -11.26 -6.74
CA ASP A 97 1.32 -10.78 -8.09
C ASP A 97 2.27 -9.63 -8.50
N ALA A 98 2.53 -8.69 -7.58
CA ALA A 98 3.46 -7.59 -7.83
C ALA A 98 4.89 -8.11 -8.11
N VAL A 99 5.38 -9.09 -7.36
CA VAL A 99 6.69 -9.69 -7.63
C VAL A 99 6.70 -10.46 -8.95
N LEU A 100 5.61 -11.16 -9.28
CA LEU A 100 5.52 -11.90 -10.55
C LEU A 100 5.57 -10.97 -11.76
N PHE A 101 4.78 -9.91 -11.76
CA PHE A 101 4.58 -9.09 -12.96
C PHE A 101 5.42 -7.81 -12.92
N GLU A 102 5.22 -6.94 -11.95
CA GLU A 102 5.99 -5.70 -11.83
C GLU A 102 7.47 -5.97 -11.47
N GLY A 103 7.75 -7.04 -10.72
CA GLY A 103 9.12 -7.47 -10.39
C GLY A 103 9.82 -8.27 -11.48
N GLY A 104 9.07 -8.85 -12.44
CA GLY A 104 9.62 -9.61 -13.57
C GLY A 104 9.81 -11.11 -13.32
N ALA A 105 9.43 -11.66 -12.15
CA ALA A 105 9.59 -13.08 -11.84
C ALA A 105 8.78 -13.99 -12.79
N PHE A 106 7.66 -13.49 -13.33
CA PHE A 106 6.86 -14.24 -14.30
C PHE A 106 7.56 -14.32 -15.67
N ALA A 107 8.23 -13.28 -16.11
CA ALA A 107 9.02 -13.27 -17.34
C ALA A 107 10.19 -14.27 -17.23
N GLU A 108 10.92 -14.26 -16.12
CA GLU A 108 11.98 -15.23 -15.84
C GLU A 108 11.43 -16.67 -15.78
N PHE A 109 10.28 -16.87 -15.12
CA PHE A 109 9.61 -18.19 -15.11
C PHE A 109 9.37 -18.70 -16.52
N LEU A 110 8.90 -17.87 -17.44
CA LEU A 110 8.69 -18.27 -18.84
C LEU A 110 10.01 -18.52 -19.58
N GLU A 111 11.01 -17.72 -19.34
CA GLU A 111 12.33 -17.94 -19.94
C GLU A 111 12.93 -19.28 -19.50
N VAL A 112 12.86 -19.61 -18.22
CA VAL A 112 13.48 -20.79 -17.62
C VAL A 112 12.60 -22.04 -17.78
N ARG A 113 11.28 -21.92 -17.66
CA ARG A 113 10.32 -23.02 -17.55
C ARG A 113 9.29 -23.09 -18.67
N GLY A 114 9.18 -22.06 -19.51
CA GLY A 114 8.16 -21.98 -20.57
C GLY A 114 8.20 -23.16 -21.53
N SER A 115 9.38 -23.67 -21.87
CA SER A 115 9.55 -24.85 -22.72
C SER A 115 8.99 -26.15 -22.10
N LEU A 116 8.73 -26.19 -20.80
CA LEU A 116 8.14 -27.32 -20.08
C LEU A 116 6.61 -27.22 -19.96
N LEU A 117 6.02 -26.08 -20.34
CA LEU A 117 4.57 -25.90 -20.36
C LEU A 117 3.96 -26.56 -21.61
N PRO A 118 2.70 -27.03 -21.54
CA PRO A 118 1.89 -27.29 -22.73
C PRO A 118 1.84 -26.04 -23.61
N ASP A 119 1.74 -26.23 -24.93
CA ASP A 119 1.81 -25.11 -25.87
C ASP A 119 0.71 -24.06 -25.66
N ASP A 120 -0.51 -24.50 -25.31
CA ASP A 120 -1.65 -23.63 -25.01
C ASP A 120 -1.45 -22.85 -23.69
N GLU A 121 -0.89 -23.47 -22.66
CA GLU A 121 -0.54 -22.77 -21.41
C GLU A 121 0.62 -21.78 -21.63
N ARG A 122 1.59 -22.11 -22.47
CA ARG A 122 2.69 -21.21 -22.79
C ARG A 122 2.19 -19.98 -23.56
N LEU A 123 1.35 -20.17 -24.57
CA LEU A 123 0.75 -19.06 -25.32
C LEU A 123 -0.09 -18.14 -24.42
N LEU A 124 -0.85 -18.73 -23.50
CA LEU A 124 -1.62 -17.97 -22.51
C LEU A 124 -0.70 -17.18 -21.58
N ALA A 125 0.37 -17.78 -21.10
CA ALA A 125 1.34 -17.12 -20.25
C ALA A 125 2.06 -15.96 -20.96
N GLU A 126 2.38 -16.11 -22.24
CA GLU A 126 2.92 -15.04 -23.07
C GLU A 126 1.93 -13.87 -23.21
N GLN A 127 0.62 -14.15 -23.31
CA GLN A 127 -0.42 -13.12 -23.29
C GLN A 127 -0.48 -12.39 -21.96
N TRP A 128 -0.30 -13.08 -20.83
CA TRP A 128 -0.33 -12.48 -19.50
C TRP A 128 0.79 -11.43 -19.28
N LEU A 129 1.94 -11.62 -19.92
CA LEU A 129 3.03 -10.63 -19.89
C LEU A 129 2.66 -9.29 -20.56
N LEU A 130 1.63 -9.29 -21.42
CA LEU A 130 1.16 -8.08 -22.11
C LEU A 130 0.05 -7.36 -21.34
N VAL A 131 -0.43 -7.94 -20.24
CA VAL A 131 -1.51 -7.35 -19.44
C VAL A 131 -0.92 -6.54 -18.31
N GLU A 132 -1.14 -5.25 -18.36
CA GLU A 132 -0.76 -4.33 -17.30
C GLU A 132 -1.83 -4.28 -16.20
N ARG A 133 -1.39 -3.96 -14.98
CA ARG A 133 -2.28 -3.57 -13.91
C ARG A 133 -2.87 -2.19 -14.21
N SER A 134 -4.16 -2.00 -13.91
CA SER A 134 -4.82 -0.72 -14.14
C SER A 134 -5.85 -0.40 -13.06
N VAL A 135 -6.41 0.80 -13.13
CA VAL A 135 -7.55 1.22 -12.32
C VAL A 135 -8.83 1.00 -13.13
N PHE A 136 -9.75 0.26 -12.56
CA PHE A 136 -11.03 -0.06 -13.19
C PHE A 136 -12.20 0.50 -12.39
N GLU A 137 -13.21 0.95 -13.10
CA GLU A 137 -14.53 1.20 -12.54
C GLU A 137 -15.39 -0.05 -12.69
N VAL A 138 -16.00 -0.52 -11.61
CA VAL A 138 -16.96 -1.62 -11.64
C VAL A 138 -18.27 -1.10 -12.22
N GLU A 139 -18.61 -1.48 -13.45
CA GLU A 139 -19.86 -1.03 -14.11
C GLU A 139 -21.04 -1.90 -13.72
N HIS A 140 -20.82 -3.20 -13.65
CA HIS A 140 -21.88 -4.15 -13.34
C HIS A 140 -21.39 -5.30 -12.47
N VAL A 141 -22.25 -5.79 -11.58
CA VAL A 141 -21.94 -6.92 -10.69
C VAL A 141 -23.01 -8.00 -10.84
N GLN A 142 -22.58 -9.24 -11.07
CA GLN A 142 -23.40 -10.44 -11.01
C GLN A 142 -22.95 -11.29 -9.83
N PRO A 143 -23.60 -11.16 -8.65
CA PRO A 143 -23.12 -11.80 -7.43
C PRO A 143 -23.00 -13.32 -7.54
N GLY A 144 -21.79 -13.84 -7.31
CA GLY A 144 -21.47 -15.27 -7.41
C GLY A 144 -21.11 -15.75 -8.81
N GLU A 145 -21.08 -14.86 -9.81
CA GLU A 145 -20.70 -15.17 -11.20
C GLU A 145 -19.50 -14.34 -11.64
N GLY A 146 -19.61 -13.00 -11.63
CA GLY A 146 -18.55 -12.13 -12.10
C GLY A 146 -18.88 -10.64 -12.02
N VAL A 147 -18.05 -9.86 -12.68
CA VAL A 147 -18.18 -8.40 -12.78
C VAL A 147 -17.85 -7.91 -14.18
N ILE A 148 -18.46 -6.80 -14.58
CA ILE A 148 -18.06 -6.04 -15.76
C ILE A 148 -17.29 -4.82 -15.23
N VAL A 149 -16.07 -4.64 -15.69
CA VAL A 149 -15.20 -3.54 -15.28
C VAL A 149 -14.73 -2.77 -16.50
N ARG A 150 -14.65 -1.44 -16.36
CA ARG A 150 -14.15 -0.54 -17.40
C ARG A 150 -12.82 0.04 -16.95
N ASP A 151 -11.80 -0.12 -17.76
CA ASP A 151 -10.49 0.53 -17.54
C ASP A 151 -10.65 2.05 -17.61
N VAL A 152 -10.20 2.73 -16.56
CA VAL A 152 -10.31 4.19 -16.46
C VAL A 152 -9.29 4.91 -17.34
N ARG A 153 -8.18 4.25 -17.68
CA ARG A 153 -7.10 4.78 -18.52
C ARG A 153 -7.43 4.67 -20.02
N THR A 154 -7.91 3.49 -20.45
CA THR A 154 -8.14 3.20 -21.87
C THR A 154 -9.60 3.29 -22.28
N GLY A 155 -10.53 3.11 -21.35
CA GLY A 155 -11.95 3.01 -21.61
C GLY A 155 -12.43 1.61 -22.02
N ASP A 156 -11.52 0.62 -22.12
CA ASP A 156 -11.87 -0.75 -22.49
C ASP A 156 -12.69 -1.41 -21.38
N THR A 157 -13.65 -2.25 -21.80
CA THR A 157 -14.54 -2.99 -20.89
C THR A 157 -14.19 -4.47 -20.91
N HIS A 158 -14.10 -5.07 -19.71
CA HIS A 158 -13.82 -6.48 -19.54
C HIS A 158 -14.91 -7.16 -18.71
N GLU A 159 -15.39 -8.30 -19.19
CA GLU A 159 -16.22 -9.22 -18.42
C GLU A 159 -15.30 -10.21 -17.70
N VAL A 160 -15.29 -10.17 -16.37
CA VAL A 160 -14.36 -10.94 -15.53
C VAL A 160 -15.14 -11.94 -14.69
N HIS A 161 -14.80 -13.20 -14.81
CA HIS A 161 -15.37 -14.29 -14.02
C HIS A 161 -14.68 -14.38 -12.67
N GLU A 162 -15.30 -13.76 -11.65
CA GLU A 162 -14.76 -13.73 -10.29
C GLU A 162 -15.88 -13.87 -9.25
N ARG A 163 -16.00 -15.06 -8.69
CA ARG A 163 -17.12 -15.42 -7.80
C ARG A 163 -17.02 -14.79 -6.41
N ALA A 164 -15.82 -14.71 -5.87
CA ALA A 164 -15.61 -14.23 -4.51
C ALA A 164 -15.75 -12.70 -4.44
N ALA A 165 -15.02 -11.99 -5.29
CA ALA A 165 -15.03 -10.54 -5.34
C ALA A 165 -16.40 -9.98 -5.78
N SER A 166 -17.12 -10.66 -6.69
CA SER A 166 -18.46 -10.23 -7.14
C SER A 166 -19.50 -10.14 -6.01
N ARG A 167 -19.27 -10.79 -4.86
CA ARG A 167 -20.13 -10.68 -3.68
C ARG A 167 -19.82 -9.47 -2.81
N GLN A 168 -18.64 -8.87 -2.98
CA GLN A 168 -18.15 -7.76 -2.16
C GLN A 168 -18.12 -6.45 -2.95
N LEU A 169 -17.85 -6.50 -4.24
CA LEU A 169 -17.77 -5.34 -5.12
C LEU A 169 -19.16 -4.74 -5.38
N ARG A 170 -19.17 -3.45 -5.66
CA ARG A 170 -20.39 -2.67 -5.98
C ARG A 170 -20.17 -1.86 -7.24
N ALA A 171 -21.22 -1.67 -8.03
CA ALA A 171 -21.19 -0.77 -9.19
C ALA A 171 -20.79 0.66 -8.76
N GLY A 172 -19.96 1.31 -9.56
CA GLY A 172 -19.36 2.61 -9.30
C GLY A 172 -18.13 2.59 -8.41
N GLN A 173 -17.73 1.43 -7.87
CA GLN A 173 -16.50 1.28 -7.09
C GLN A 173 -15.28 1.29 -8.02
N LEU A 174 -14.20 1.96 -7.59
CA LEU A 174 -12.91 1.87 -8.25
C LEU A 174 -12.06 0.76 -7.61
N ILE A 175 -11.40 0.00 -8.46
CA ILE A 175 -10.47 -1.07 -8.05
C ILE A 175 -9.17 -0.98 -8.86
N CYS A 176 -8.05 -1.32 -8.24
CA CYS A 176 -6.79 -1.59 -8.92
C CYS A 176 -6.62 -3.09 -9.04
N ALA A 177 -6.49 -3.59 -10.25
CA ALA A 177 -6.46 -5.03 -10.54
C ALA A 177 -5.74 -5.33 -11.86
N ARG A 178 -5.51 -6.62 -12.13
CA ARG A 178 -4.97 -7.15 -13.37
C ARG A 178 -5.94 -8.22 -13.92
N PRO A 179 -6.85 -7.88 -14.81
CA PRO A 179 -7.67 -8.87 -15.50
C PRO A 179 -6.83 -9.57 -16.57
N VAL A 180 -6.72 -10.87 -16.49
CA VAL A 180 -5.94 -11.68 -17.45
C VAL A 180 -6.82 -12.65 -18.21
N PRO A 181 -6.50 -12.98 -19.48
CA PRO A 181 -7.24 -13.97 -20.24
C PRO A 181 -7.12 -15.37 -19.63
N ALA A 182 -8.22 -16.11 -19.67
CA ALA A 182 -8.36 -17.48 -19.18
C ALA A 182 -9.12 -18.33 -20.21
N GLY A 183 -8.54 -18.53 -21.39
CA GLY A 183 -9.24 -19.07 -22.56
C GLY A 183 -10.20 -18.01 -23.13
N ASP A 184 -11.50 -18.33 -23.18
CA ASP A 184 -12.53 -17.43 -23.73
C ASP A 184 -13.08 -16.44 -22.68
N THR A 185 -12.54 -16.43 -21.47
CA THR A 185 -12.97 -15.57 -20.35
C THR A 185 -11.81 -14.79 -19.79
N MET A 186 -12.12 -13.79 -18.93
CA MET A 186 -11.12 -13.08 -18.14
C MET A 186 -11.26 -13.47 -16.65
N VAL A 187 -10.14 -13.45 -15.92
CA VAL A 187 -10.11 -13.67 -14.47
C VAL A 187 -9.19 -12.65 -13.81
N PHE A 188 -9.38 -12.38 -12.51
CA PHE A 188 -8.39 -11.67 -11.74
C PHE A 188 -7.41 -12.64 -11.09
N PHE A 189 -6.13 -12.33 -11.18
CA PHE A 189 -5.10 -12.89 -10.33
C PHE A 189 -4.51 -11.79 -9.46
N GLY A 190 -3.92 -12.19 -8.34
CA GLY A 190 -3.41 -11.25 -7.37
C GLY A 190 -4.52 -10.57 -6.56
N GLY A 191 -4.17 -9.47 -5.92
CA GLY A 191 -5.11 -8.69 -5.14
C GLY A 191 -6.01 -7.82 -6.00
N ILE A 192 -7.28 -7.73 -5.62
CA ILE A 192 -8.19 -6.69 -6.09
C ILE A 192 -8.23 -5.62 -5.02
N GLU A 193 -7.57 -4.49 -5.28
CA GLU A 193 -7.41 -3.44 -4.28
C GLU A 193 -8.44 -2.32 -4.49
N PRO A 194 -9.27 -1.99 -3.51
CA PRO A 194 -10.18 -0.85 -3.63
C PRO A 194 -9.38 0.45 -3.71
N VAL A 195 -9.82 1.37 -4.56
CA VAL A 195 -9.20 2.67 -4.79
C VAL A 195 -10.18 3.77 -4.37
N ALA A 196 -9.75 4.67 -3.49
CA ALA A 196 -10.55 5.83 -3.13
C ALA A 196 -10.55 6.86 -4.28
N LEU A 197 -11.65 7.59 -4.45
CA LEU A 197 -11.79 8.53 -5.56
C LEU A 197 -10.67 9.59 -5.59
N HIS A 198 -10.22 10.04 -4.42
CA HIS A 198 -9.16 11.03 -4.29
C HIS A 198 -7.75 10.46 -4.59
N GLU A 199 -7.55 9.15 -4.51
CA GLU A 199 -6.28 8.47 -4.81
C GLU A 199 -6.14 8.12 -6.29
N ARG A 200 -7.26 8.14 -7.05
CA ARG A 200 -7.32 7.70 -8.44
C ARG A 200 -6.26 8.34 -9.33
N ALA A 201 -6.13 9.66 -9.28
CA ALA A 201 -5.21 10.39 -10.17
C ALA A 201 -3.74 10.04 -9.89
N VAL A 202 -3.37 10.02 -8.60
CA VAL A 202 -2.00 9.67 -8.17
C VAL A 202 -1.67 8.22 -8.52
N LEU A 203 -2.62 7.30 -8.36
CA LEU A 203 -2.38 5.90 -8.70
C LEU A 203 -2.25 5.69 -10.22
N ILE A 204 -3.05 6.39 -11.04
CA ILE A 204 -2.93 6.32 -12.51
C ILE A 204 -1.55 6.84 -12.94
N GLU A 205 -1.12 8.01 -12.44
CA GLU A 205 0.19 8.57 -12.74
C GLU A 205 1.32 7.60 -12.35
N LEU A 206 1.22 6.98 -11.17
CA LEU A 206 2.17 5.95 -10.73
C LEU A 206 2.22 4.76 -11.68
N LEU A 207 1.06 4.24 -12.11
CA LEU A 207 0.99 3.10 -13.02
C LEU A 207 1.50 3.42 -14.43
N ASP A 208 1.34 4.68 -14.89
CA ASP A 208 1.88 5.15 -16.17
C ASP A 208 3.42 5.22 -16.17
N ASP A 209 4.03 5.38 -14.99
CA ASP A 209 5.49 5.39 -14.78
C ASP A 209 6.09 3.97 -14.60
N GLU A 210 5.31 2.91 -14.79
CA GLU A 210 5.74 1.50 -14.64
C GLU A 210 6.48 1.25 -13.31
N PRO A 211 5.79 1.39 -12.16
CA PRO A 211 6.44 1.34 -10.85
C PRO A 211 7.04 -0.05 -10.56
N ASP A 212 8.14 -0.07 -9.82
CA ASP A 212 8.62 -1.29 -9.21
C ASP A 212 7.59 -1.84 -8.18
N PRO A 213 7.66 -3.15 -7.85
CA PRO A 213 6.66 -3.77 -6.98
C PRO A 213 6.63 -3.23 -5.56
N VAL A 214 7.76 -2.73 -5.03
CA VAL A 214 7.85 -2.15 -3.68
C VAL A 214 7.08 -0.83 -3.63
N THR A 215 7.35 0.05 -4.59
CA THR A 215 6.66 1.35 -4.73
C THR A 215 5.16 1.17 -4.95
N LEU A 216 4.76 0.23 -5.81
CA LEU A 216 3.35 -0.05 -6.08
C LEU A 216 2.61 -0.52 -4.82
N VAL A 217 3.17 -1.53 -4.13
CA VAL A 217 2.53 -2.10 -2.94
C VAL A 217 2.54 -1.11 -1.78
N ALA A 218 3.59 -0.30 -1.63
CA ALA A 218 3.63 0.80 -0.66
C ALA A 218 2.47 1.78 -0.88
N GLN A 219 2.23 2.21 -2.14
CA GLN A 219 1.14 3.12 -2.48
C GLN A 219 -0.23 2.49 -2.17
N LEU A 220 -0.47 1.24 -2.62
CA LEU A 220 -1.74 0.55 -2.40
C LEU A 220 -2.00 0.22 -0.92
N SER A 221 -0.94 0.12 -0.10
CA SER A 221 -1.03 -0.15 1.34
C SER A 221 -1.30 1.10 2.17
N ARG A 222 -1.16 2.31 1.62
CA ARG A 222 -1.44 3.58 2.34
C ARG A 222 -2.84 3.65 2.94
N ARG A 223 -3.82 2.96 2.38
CA ARG A 223 -5.17 2.87 2.92
C ARG A 223 -5.24 2.26 4.34
N PHE A 224 -4.21 1.52 4.75
CA PHE A 224 -4.10 0.96 6.09
C PHE A 224 -3.36 1.89 7.06
N ALA A 225 -2.78 2.99 6.55
CA ALA A 225 -2.14 3.98 7.39
C ALA A 225 -3.15 4.53 8.42
N PRO A 226 -2.74 4.73 9.67
CA PRO A 226 -3.59 5.41 10.64
C PRO A 226 -3.98 6.79 10.08
N PRO A 227 -5.20 7.25 10.37
CA PRO A 227 -5.65 8.54 9.87
C PRO A 227 -4.73 9.64 10.39
N THR A 228 -4.25 10.50 9.51
CA THR A 228 -3.49 11.67 9.92
C THR A 228 -4.41 12.59 10.72
N LEU A 229 -4.14 12.69 12.02
CA LEU A 229 -4.84 13.63 12.87
C LEU A 229 -4.38 15.05 12.54
N VAL A 230 -5.33 15.93 12.26
CA VAL A 230 -5.04 17.34 11.96
C VAL A 230 -5.74 18.25 12.95
N ASN A 231 -5.16 19.43 13.18
CA ASN A 231 -5.80 20.48 13.97
C ASN A 231 -6.88 21.23 13.15
N THR A 232 -7.48 22.25 13.74
CA THR A 232 -8.51 23.06 13.08
C THR A 232 -8.03 23.92 11.90
N GLU A 233 -6.74 23.95 11.65
CA GLU A 233 -6.09 24.70 10.56
C GLU A 233 -5.58 23.75 9.45
N GLY A 234 -5.74 22.44 9.64
CA GLY A 234 -5.29 21.42 8.69
C GLY A 234 -3.84 20.97 8.90
N ASP A 235 -3.14 21.47 9.95
CA ASP A 235 -1.78 21.04 10.25
C ASP A 235 -1.81 19.65 10.93
N SER A 236 -0.83 18.80 10.64
CA SER A 236 -0.62 17.55 11.35
C SER A 236 -0.45 17.80 12.85
N LEU A 237 -1.15 17.00 13.67
CA LEU A 237 -1.01 17.08 15.12
C LEU A 237 0.37 16.61 15.55
N ALA A 238 0.99 17.39 16.42
CA ALA A 238 2.25 17.10 17.07
C ALA A 238 2.22 17.64 18.51
N ILE A 239 2.94 17.03 19.42
CA ILE A 239 3.23 17.60 20.74
C ILE A 239 4.43 18.52 20.55
N CYS A 240 4.21 19.83 20.72
CA CYS A 240 5.25 20.82 20.59
C CYS A 240 5.38 21.58 21.92
N GLU A 241 6.55 21.51 22.53
CA GLU A 241 6.89 22.15 23.80
C GLU A 241 8.17 22.96 23.61
N ALA A 242 8.16 24.25 24.00
CA ALA A 242 9.34 25.06 23.97
C ALA A 242 9.55 25.79 25.34
N SER A 243 10.80 25.99 25.71
CA SER A 243 11.19 26.78 26.86
C SER A 243 12.06 27.96 26.41
N VAL A 244 11.67 29.15 26.81
CA VAL A 244 12.30 30.39 26.41
C VAL A 244 12.72 31.17 27.65
N ARG A 245 13.97 31.60 27.73
CA ARG A 245 14.44 32.51 28.79
C ARG A 245 14.12 33.93 28.39
N VAL A 246 13.59 34.69 29.36
CA VAL A 246 13.27 36.11 29.23
C VAL A 246 14.09 36.93 30.27
N ASP A 247 14.69 38.02 29.83
CA ASP A 247 15.55 38.83 30.72
C ASP A 247 14.74 39.77 31.61
N ASP A 248 13.54 40.20 31.19
CA ASP A 248 12.61 41.02 31.96
C ASP A 248 11.23 40.33 32.09
N PRO A 249 11.05 39.49 33.14
CA PRO A 249 9.77 38.81 33.38
C PRO A 249 8.57 39.75 33.60
N ALA A 250 8.78 40.91 34.14
CA ALA A 250 7.69 41.88 34.37
C ALA A 250 7.28 42.59 33.06
N GLY A 251 8.26 42.95 32.25
CA GLY A 251 8.02 43.59 30.96
C GLY A 251 7.32 42.61 29.96
N ILE A 252 7.77 41.37 29.94
CA ILE A 252 7.16 40.37 29.06
C ILE A 252 5.71 40.05 29.45
N GLN A 253 5.35 40.03 30.75
CA GLN A 253 3.96 39.86 31.15
C GLN A 253 3.05 40.91 30.54
N GLY A 254 3.45 42.20 30.62
CA GLY A 254 2.66 43.28 30.02
C GLY A 254 2.54 43.18 28.49
N ALA A 255 3.59 42.70 27.83
CA ALA A 255 3.58 42.47 26.39
C ALA A 255 2.66 41.27 25.99
N LEU A 256 2.70 40.19 26.77
CA LEU A 256 1.83 39.03 26.57
C LEU A 256 0.34 39.35 26.80
N ASP A 257 0.01 40.17 27.83
CA ASP A 257 -1.33 40.65 28.11
C ASP A 257 -1.95 41.44 26.91
N GLY A 258 -1.09 42.01 26.05
CA GLY A 258 -1.52 42.72 24.85
C GLY A 258 -1.79 41.81 23.63
N VAL A 259 -1.39 40.54 23.67
CA VAL A 259 -1.40 39.64 22.53
C VAL A 259 -2.21 38.35 22.78
N TYR A 260 -2.19 37.85 24.00
CA TYR A 260 -2.82 36.60 24.42
C TYR A 260 -3.81 36.83 25.57
N ASP A 261 -4.77 35.93 25.70
CA ASP A 261 -5.76 36.01 26.79
C ASP A 261 -5.15 35.46 28.08
N ARG A 262 -5.01 36.33 29.09
CA ARG A 262 -4.51 35.94 30.41
C ARG A 262 -5.56 35.15 31.16
N VAL A 263 -5.16 34.08 31.82
CA VAL A 263 -6.02 33.31 32.72
C VAL A 263 -5.97 33.89 34.11
N ASP A 264 -7.12 34.35 34.60
CA ASP A 264 -7.20 34.99 35.93
C ASP A 264 -6.97 34.01 37.07
N GLY A 265 -6.18 34.43 38.04
CA GLY A 265 -5.99 33.70 39.32
C GLY A 265 -5.06 32.49 39.25
N GLU A 266 -4.35 32.28 38.14
CA GLU A 266 -3.33 31.25 38.03
C GLU A 266 -1.93 31.73 38.44
N GLU A 267 -1.24 30.93 39.23
CA GLU A 267 0.19 31.08 39.57
C GLU A 267 0.88 29.73 39.32
N PRO A 268 1.91 29.70 38.46
CA PRO A 268 2.50 30.82 37.69
C PRO A 268 1.52 31.38 36.62
N PRO A 269 1.73 32.66 36.21
CA PRO A 269 0.87 33.33 35.22
C PRO A 269 0.80 32.56 33.94
N ARG A 270 -0.44 32.39 33.39
CA ARG A 270 -0.73 31.65 32.17
C ARG A 270 -1.48 32.51 31.17
N TRP A 271 -1.16 32.32 29.90
CA TRP A 271 -1.85 32.91 28.77
C TRP A 271 -2.30 31.82 27.79
N ILE A 272 -3.37 32.10 27.09
CA ILE A 272 -3.93 31.18 26.07
C ILE A 272 -4.16 31.96 24.77
N GLU A 273 -3.76 31.36 23.65
CA GLU A 273 -4.19 31.80 22.35
C GLU A 273 -5.42 30.98 21.95
N HIS A 274 -6.50 31.70 21.62
CA HIS A 274 -7.74 31.07 21.14
C HIS A 274 -7.96 31.32 19.66
N VAL A 275 -8.65 30.37 19.01
CA VAL A 275 -9.23 30.51 17.67
C VAL A 275 -10.68 30.09 17.73
N THR A 276 -11.55 30.84 17.06
CA THR A 276 -12.94 30.45 16.89
C THR A 276 -13.10 29.66 15.60
N ASN A 277 -13.54 28.40 15.72
CA ASN A 277 -13.85 27.56 14.58
C ASN A 277 -15.24 26.96 14.78
N ASP A 278 -16.14 27.09 13.79
CA ASP A 278 -17.54 26.66 13.84
C ASP A 278 -18.30 27.15 15.10
N GLY A 279 -18.00 28.37 15.54
CA GLY A 279 -18.60 28.97 16.74
C GLY A 279 -18.06 28.43 18.08
N MET A 280 -17.07 27.53 18.06
CA MET A 280 -16.41 27.00 19.26
C MET A 280 -15.05 27.63 19.44
N LEU A 281 -14.75 28.02 20.68
CA LEU A 281 -13.43 28.49 21.09
C LEU A 281 -12.50 27.30 21.24
N ARG A 282 -11.36 27.33 20.56
CA ARG A 282 -10.33 26.27 20.59
C ARG A 282 -9.01 26.87 21.01
N VAL A 283 -8.28 26.17 21.89
CA VAL A 283 -6.94 26.56 22.30
C VAL A 283 -5.95 26.26 21.17
N ARG A 284 -5.13 27.24 20.82
CA ARG A 284 -4.06 27.16 19.83
C ARG A 284 -2.68 27.04 20.46
N ALA A 285 -2.46 27.81 21.54
CA ALA A 285 -1.23 27.78 22.29
C ALA A 285 -1.52 28.07 23.78
N THR A 286 -0.69 27.52 24.64
CA THR A 286 -0.65 27.82 26.05
C THR A 286 0.74 28.33 26.39
N LEU A 287 0.83 29.41 27.14
CA LEU A 287 2.09 30.00 27.61
C LEU A 287 2.04 30.11 29.14
N VAL A 288 3.12 29.71 29.80
CA VAL A 288 3.23 29.77 31.29
C VAL A 288 4.58 30.38 31.64
N LEU A 289 4.58 31.46 32.42
CA LEU A 289 5.80 32.11 32.88
C LEU A 289 6.13 31.69 34.31
N ASP A 290 7.21 30.93 34.46
CA ASP A 290 7.73 30.47 35.76
C ASP A 290 9.12 31.09 36.00
N GLY A 291 9.15 32.08 36.85
CA GLY A 291 10.37 32.88 37.10
C GLY A 291 10.80 33.65 35.84
N ASP A 292 11.96 33.30 35.29
CA ASP A 292 12.52 33.85 34.05
C ASP A 292 12.31 32.96 32.83
N THR A 293 11.56 31.85 32.97
CA THR A 293 11.37 30.87 31.93
C THR A 293 9.91 30.85 31.48
N LEU A 294 9.69 31.16 30.20
CA LEU A 294 8.40 31.05 29.54
C LEU A 294 8.30 29.68 28.83
N ARG A 295 7.35 28.84 29.26
CA ARG A 295 7.03 27.57 28.61
C ARG A 295 5.91 27.80 27.63
N VAL A 296 6.04 27.20 26.46
CA VAL A 296 5.08 27.26 25.35
C VAL A 296 4.66 25.87 24.95
N GLU A 297 3.37 25.64 24.85
CA GLU A 297 2.80 24.39 24.41
C GLU A 297 1.86 24.63 23.21
N THR A 298 2.03 23.87 22.16
CA THR A 298 1.12 23.88 20.99
C THR A 298 0.91 22.44 20.46
N ASN A 299 -0.04 22.27 19.56
CA ASN A 299 -0.34 20.96 19.01
C ASN A 299 -0.02 20.82 17.50
N SER A 300 0.82 21.70 16.97
CA SER A 300 1.42 21.58 15.64
C SER A 300 2.67 22.43 15.51
N GLU A 301 3.58 22.03 14.64
CA GLU A 301 4.81 22.77 14.36
C GLU A 301 4.55 24.18 13.82
N PRO A 302 3.62 24.40 12.83
CA PRO A 302 3.33 25.74 12.36
C PRO A 302 2.78 26.69 13.45
N ARG A 303 2.05 26.13 14.43
CA ARG A 303 1.60 26.91 15.59
C ARG A 303 2.75 27.31 16.49
N MET A 304 3.69 26.40 16.77
CA MET A 304 4.89 26.70 17.56
C MET A 304 5.73 27.76 16.86
N ASP A 305 5.99 27.62 15.56
CA ASP A 305 6.76 28.61 14.79
C ASP A 305 6.15 30.01 14.87
N ARG A 306 4.81 30.11 14.77
CA ARG A 306 4.09 31.37 14.88
C ARG A 306 4.22 32.00 16.28
N VAL A 307 4.10 31.20 17.35
CA VAL A 307 4.22 31.68 18.71
C VAL A 307 5.65 32.16 18.97
N LEU A 308 6.67 31.37 18.62
CA LEU A 308 8.07 31.74 18.78
C LEU A 308 8.42 33.00 17.98
N ALA A 309 7.93 33.13 16.74
CA ALA A 309 8.10 34.37 15.96
C ALA A 309 7.41 35.57 16.61
N THR A 310 6.28 35.39 17.28
CA THR A 310 5.61 36.46 18.04
C THR A 310 6.38 36.84 19.26
N LEU A 311 6.86 35.86 20.02
CA LEU A 311 7.70 36.11 21.22
C LEU A 311 9.00 36.82 20.86
N THR A 312 9.67 36.45 19.77
CA THR A 312 10.88 37.14 19.28
C THR A 312 10.62 38.62 18.94
N ARG A 313 9.40 38.95 18.48
CA ARG A 313 9.01 40.34 18.21
C ARG A 313 8.72 41.13 19.51
N LEU A 314 8.17 40.43 20.53
CA LEU A 314 7.87 41.06 21.84
C LEU A 314 9.12 41.27 22.68
N ASP A 315 10.03 40.32 22.65
CA ASP A 315 11.33 40.35 23.32
C ASP A 315 12.45 39.84 22.41
N PRO A 316 13.13 40.72 21.66
CA PRO A 316 14.24 40.31 20.78
C PRO A 316 15.46 39.77 21.52
N ALA A 317 15.56 39.97 22.84
CA ALA A 317 16.66 39.48 23.66
C ALA A 317 16.42 38.07 24.23
N MET A 318 15.21 37.53 24.06
CA MET A 318 14.87 36.21 24.54
C MET A 318 15.79 35.13 23.96
N THR A 319 15.99 34.06 24.71
CA THR A 319 16.78 32.89 24.25
C THR A 319 15.95 31.64 24.34
N VAL A 320 15.79 30.92 23.22
CA VAL A 320 15.17 29.59 23.21
C VAL A 320 16.14 28.62 23.88
N LEU A 321 15.71 28.02 24.98
CA LEU A 321 16.47 27.02 25.74
C LEU A 321 16.26 25.60 25.21
N ASP A 322 15.02 25.31 24.83
CA ASP A 322 14.59 24.00 24.33
C ASP A 322 13.42 24.19 23.38
N ASP A 323 13.33 23.31 22.34
CA ASP A 323 12.23 23.25 21.36
C ASP A 323 12.08 21.80 20.97
N ASP A 324 11.18 21.08 21.67
CA ASP A 324 10.90 19.66 21.45
C ASP A 324 9.60 19.52 20.64
N ARG A 325 9.68 18.78 19.54
CA ARG A 325 8.58 18.54 18.60
C ARG A 325 8.46 17.07 18.28
N ARG A 326 7.37 16.45 18.70
CA ARG A 326 7.13 15.02 18.55
C ARG A 326 5.80 14.80 17.81
N PRO A 327 5.76 13.98 16.73
CA PRO A 327 4.50 13.56 16.14
C PRO A 327 3.63 12.83 17.17
N LEU A 328 2.29 12.95 17.02
CA LEU A 328 1.33 12.24 17.86
C LEU A 328 1.21 10.79 17.41
#